data_5060129af982da0056d7674a2fce7444
#
_entry.id   5060129af982da0056d7674a2fce7444
#
_cell.length_a   1.000
_cell.length_b   1.000
_cell.length_c   1.000
_cell.angle_alpha   90.00
_cell.angle_beta   90.00
_cell.angle_gamma   90.00
#
_symmetry.space_group_name_H-M   'P 1'
#
loop_
_entity.id
_entity.type
_entity.pdbx_description
1 polymer ?
#
loop_
_entity_poly.entity_id
_entity_poly.type
_entity_poly.pdbx_seq_one_letter_code
_entity_poly.pdbx_strand_id
1 'polypeptide(L)'
;MVEMHDDLRPLYRIMLVLGLVSAVILASGFALLLRFAPPGQHTGYRAHVTGVYAYDPATGSITGSAMTRFHRDQPFAASVDWGNLPAAMLVNARWTDSLDDEAGSTQPTPVPAGRLASEGALVPVRASRAFGSNLPGRYTLTVVRYARGQPVELLATARVTVLRDP
;
A
#
# COMPACT_ATOMS: atom_id res chain seq x y z
N MET A 1 -46.61 17.82 -49.05
CA MET A 1 -46.31 17.50 -47.63
C MET A 1 -45.25 16.42 -47.65
N VAL A 2 -44.04 16.79 -47.33
CA VAL A 2 -42.81 16.14 -47.74
C VAL A 2 -42.59 14.85 -46.97
N GLU A 3 -42.36 13.74 -47.66
CA GLU A 3 -41.90 12.43 -47.14
C GLU A 3 -40.44 12.53 -46.60
N MET A 4 -40.29 13.19 -45.48
CA MET A 4 -38.99 13.38 -44.84
C MET A 4 -38.72 12.37 -43.72
N HIS A 5 -39.52 11.28 -43.67
CA HIS A 5 -39.44 10.28 -42.56
C HIS A 5 -38.67 8.99 -42.90
N ASP A 6 -38.46 8.70 -44.20
CA ASP A 6 -37.79 7.45 -44.59
C ASP A 6 -36.25 7.56 -44.60
N ASP A 7 -35.68 8.75 -44.78
CA ASP A 7 -34.22 8.95 -44.80
C ASP A 7 -33.53 8.84 -43.40
N LEU A 8 -34.29 8.94 -42.32
CA LEU A 8 -33.73 8.87 -40.98
C LEU A 8 -33.64 7.43 -40.40
N ARG A 9 -34.32 6.49 -41.01
CA ARG A 9 -34.32 5.08 -40.54
C ARG A 9 -32.92 4.42 -40.56
N PRO A 10 -32.07 4.62 -41.60
CA PRO A 10 -30.72 4.05 -41.56
C PRO A 10 -29.85 4.70 -40.48
N LEU A 11 -30.00 6.01 -40.26
CA LEU A 11 -29.26 6.74 -39.24
C LEU A 11 -29.61 6.27 -37.84
N TYR A 12 -30.89 6.02 -37.57
CA TYR A 12 -31.36 5.50 -36.30
C TYR A 12 -30.85 4.07 -36.04
N ARG A 13 -30.80 3.22 -37.07
CA ARG A 13 -30.21 1.87 -36.96
C ARG A 13 -28.72 1.92 -36.64
N ILE A 14 -27.97 2.80 -37.28
CA ILE A 14 -26.53 2.99 -37.02
C ILE A 14 -26.31 3.46 -35.59
N MET A 15 -27.05 4.45 -35.13
CA MET A 15 -26.97 4.95 -33.74
C MET A 15 -27.31 3.86 -32.71
N LEU A 16 -28.32 3.03 -33.01
CA LEU A 16 -28.73 1.94 -32.13
C LEU A 16 -27.66 0.86 -32.04
N VAL A 17 -27.06 0.49 -33.17
CA VAL A 17 -25.93 -0.47 -33.21
C VAL A 17 -24.71 0.08 -32.49
N LEU A 18 -24.34 1.34 -32.70
CA LEU A 18 -23.22 1.99 -32.00
C LEU A 18 -23.46 2.05 -30.48
N GLY A 19 -24.68 2.40 -30.08
CA GLY A 19 -25.06 2.40 -28.65
C GLY A 19 -24.97 1.03 -28.01
N LEU A 20 -25.41 -0.02 -28.70
CA LEU A 20 -25.36 -1.38 -28.23
C LEU A 20 -23.92 -1.91 -28.13
N VAL A 21 -23.09 -1.62 -29.12
CA VAL A 21 -21.65 -1.96 -29.11
C VAL A 21 -20.94 -1.27 -27.95
N SER A 22 -21.21 0.02 -27.75
CA SER A 22 -20.62 0.79 -26.64
C SER A 22 -21.07 0.24 -25.27
N ALA A 23 -22.33 -0.11 -25.12
CA ALA A 23 -22.85 -0.72 -23.90
C ALA A 23 -22.20 -2.09 -23.62
N VAL A 24 -21.97 -2.92 -24.63
CA VAL A 24 -21.30 -4.21 -24.48
C VAL A 24 -19.83 -4.03 -24.09
N ILE A 25 -19.11 -3.07 -24.69
CA ILE A 25 -17.72 -2.76 -24.34
C ILE A 25 -17.62 -2.27 -22.89
N LEU A 26 -18.50 -1.36 -22.46
CA LEU A 26 -18.53 -0.86 -21.10
C LEU A 26 -18.88 -1.96 -20.08
N ALA A 27 -19.88 -2.78 -20.38
CA ALA A 27 -20.25 -3.91 -19.51
C ALA A 27 -19.14 -4.95 -19.40
N SER A 28 -18.45 -5.26 -20.50
CA SER A 28 -17.32 -6.18 -20.53
C SER A 28 -16.12 -5.63 -19.78
N GLY A 29 -15.82 -4.33 -19.94
CA GLY A 29 -14.76 -3.64 -19.20
C GLY A 29 -15.05 -3.61 -17.71
N PHE A 30 -16.29 -3.34 -17.31
CA PHE A 30 -16.70 -3.33 -15.92
C PHE A 30 -16.66 -4.74 -15.28
N ALA A 31 -17.11 -5.76 -16.02
CA ALA A 31 -17.03 -7.16 -15.57
C ALA A 31 -15.57 -7.63 -15.40
N LEU A 32 -14.66 -7.21 -16.29
CA LEU A 32 -13.23 -7.43 -16.16
C LEU A 32 -12.67 -6.74 -14.92
N LEU A 33 -12.99 -5.47 -14.70
CA LEU A 33 -12.57 -4.73 -13.51
C LEU A 33 -13.06 -5.39 -12.22
N LEU A 34 -14.31 -5.86 -12.17
CA LEU A 34 -14.84 -6.59 -11.02
C LEU A 34 -14.15 -7.96 -10.81
N ARG A 35 -13.71 -8.61 -11.88
CA ARG A 35 -13.00 -9.89 -11.81
C ARG A 35 -11.55 -9.74 -11.33
N PHE A 36 -10.92 -8.61 -11.64
CA PHE A 36 -9.55 -8.27 -11.23
C PHE A 36 -9.50 -7.37 -10.00
N ALA A 37 -10.61 -6.71 -9.62
CA ALA A 37 -10.69 -6.06 -8.32
C ALA A 37 -10.56 -7.16 -7.25
N PRO A 38 -9.52 -7.13 -6.42
CA PRO A 38 -9.42 -8.09 -5.33
C PRO A 38 -10.69 -7.93 -4.50
N PRO A 39 -11.36 -9.02 -4.14
CA PRO A 39 -12.49 -8.93 -3.25
C PRO A 39 -12.01 -8.24 -1.98
N GLY A 40 -12.42 -7.00 -1.80
CA GLY A 40 -12.12 -6.19 -0.63
C GLY A 40 -12.84 -6.79 0.57
N GLN A 41 -12.39 -7.94 1.03
CA GLN A 41 -12.76 -8.44 2.33
C GLN A 41 -12.04 -7.57 3.35
N HIS A 42 -12.66 -6.42 3.66
CA HIS A 42 -12.27 -5.67 4.83
C HIS A 42 -12.60 -6.54 6.05
N THR A 43 -11.57 -7.11 6.63
CA THR A 43 -11.71 -7.95 7.82
C THR A 43 -12.01 -7.11 9.06
N GLY A 44 -11.78 -5.80 8.99
CA GLY A 44 -11.87 -4.90 10.14
C GLY A 44 -10.67 -5.00 11.09
N TYR A 45 -9.71 -5.89 10.81
CA TYR A 45 -8.48 -5.97 11.59
C TYR A 45 -7.60 -4.74 11.41
N ARG A 46 -6.84 -4.42 12.46
CA ARG A 46 -5.87 -3.32 12.46
C ARG A 46 -4.58 -3.79 13.10
N ALA A 47 -3.46 -3.43 12.50
CA ALA A 47 -2.17 -3.39 13.18
C ALA A 47 -1.97 -1.99 13.79
N HIS A 48 -1.08 -1.87 14.74
CA HIS A 48 -0.75 -0.58 15.37
C HIS A 48 0.74 -0.28 15.19
N VAL A 49 1.06 0.89 14.63
CA VAL A 49 2.43 1.38 14.62
C VAL A 49 2.65 2.11 15.93
N THR A 50 3.44 1.53 16.83
CA THR A 50 3.70 2.08 18.17
C THR A 50 4.56 3.33 18.11
N GLY A 51 5.39 3.43 17.07
CA GLY A 51 6.22 4.60 16.80
C GLY A 51 7.27 4.33 15.74
N VAL A 52 8.00 5.38 15.39
CA VAL A 52 9.21 5.31 14.57
C VAL A 52 10.36 5.86 15.41
N TYR A 53 11.45 5.12 15.47
CA TYR A 53 12.55 5.35 16.40
C TYR A 53 13.88 5.40 15.64
N ALA A 54 14.90 6.01 16.26
CA ALA A 54 16.26 5.81 15.81
C ALA A 54 16.61 4.31 15.87
N TYR A 55 17.33 3.83 14.86
CA TYR A 55 17.64 2.42 14.70
C TYR A 55 19.15 2.23 14.58
N ASP A 56 19.68 1.28 15.34
CA ASP A 56 21.07 0.86 15.23
C ASP A 56 21.16 -0.40 14.36
N PRO A 57 21.70 -0.31 13.14
CA PRO A 57 21.83 -1.46 12.25
C PRO A 57 22.81 -2.53 12.78
N ALA A 58 23.75 -2.14 13.64
CA ALA A 58 24.76 -3.08 14.17
C ALA A 58 24.17 -4.02 15.23
N THR A 59 23.27 -3.49 16.06
CA THR A 59 22.59 -4.27 17.10
C THR A 59 21.20 -4.75 16.70
N GLY A 60 20.64 -4.20 15.62
CA GLY A 60 19.27 -4.50 15.20
C GLY A 60 18.20 -3.95 16.14
N SER A 61 18.52 -2.95 16.96
CA SER A 61 17.67 -2.43 18.02
C SER A 61 17.24 -0.99 17.78
N ILE A 62 16.12 -0.58 18.38
CA ILE A 62 15.66 0.79 18.40
C ILE A 62 16.16 1.50 19.66
N THR A 63 16.39 2.82 19.58
CA THR A 63 16.89 3.65 20.66
C THR A 63 16.10 4.94 20.80
N GLY A 64 16.02 5.46 22.02
CA GLY A 64 15.38 6.73 22.34
C GLY A 64 13.85 6.69 22.30
N SER A 65 13.24 7.83 22.08
CA SER A 65 11.79 8.03 21.99
C SER A 65 11.30 8.03 20.55
N ALA A 66 10.01 7.80 20.35
CA ALA A 66 9.38 7.89 19.03
C ALA A 66 9.51 9.31 18.44
N MET A 67 9.88 9.37 17.17
CA MET A 67 10.10 10.60 16.44
C MET A 67 9.34 10.61 15.10
N THR A 68 9.10 11.80 14.58
CA THR A 68 8.48 12.00 13.25
C THR A 68 9.41 12.70 12.26
N ARG A 69 10.61 13.09 12.72
CA ARG A 69 11.63 13.76 11.91
C ARG A 69 12.97 13.11 12.17
N PHE A 70 13.72 12.85 11.10
CA PHE A 70 15.03 12.20 11.13
C PHE A 70 16.00 12.97 10.25
N HIS A 71 17.30 12.91 10.55
CA HIS A 71 18.36 13.40 9.69
C HIS A 71 18.69 12.34 8.62
N ARG A 72 19.32 12.77 7.52
CA ARG A 72 19.66 11.88 6.40
C ARG A 72 20.51 10.67 6.80
N ASP A 73 21.47 10.92 7.68
CA ASP A 73 22.43 9.92 8.13
C ASP A 73 21.93 9.11 9.33
N GLN A 74 20.72 9.39 9.77
CA GLN A 74 20.12 8.71 10.91
C GLN A 74 19.26 7.54 10.45
N PRO A 75 19.70 6.28 10.65
CA PRO A 75 18.86 5.13 10.43
C PRO A 75 17.66 5.15 11.35
N PHE A 76 16.52 4.70 10.85
CA PHE A 76 15.29 4.61 11.64
C PHE A 76 14.49 3.36 11.30
N ALA A 77 13.69 2.92 12.25
CA ALA A 77 12.79 1.79 12.09
C ALA A 77 11.43 2.07 12.71
N ALA A 78 10.37 1.57 12.09
CA ALA A 78 9.07 1.51 12.74
C ALA A 78 8.96 0.27 13.61
N SER A 79 8.31 0.43 14.74
CA SER A 79 7.83 -0.67 15.57
C SER A 79 6.34 -0.89 15.29
N VAL A 80 5.98 -2.11 14.93
CA VAL A 80 4.61 -2.51 14.57
C VAL A 80 4.13 -3.53 15.56
N ASP A 81 3.06 -3.22 16.27
CA ASP A 81 2.32 -4.16 17.09
C ASP A 81 1.21 -4.79 16.24
N TRP A 82 1.17 -6.12 16.22
CA TRP A 82 0.19 -6.86 15.44
C TRP A 82 -1.19 -6.91 16.12
N GLY A 83 -1.28 -6.59 17.42
CA GLY A 83 -2.52 -6.60 18.16
C GLY A 83 -3.24 -7.96 18.11
N ASN A 84 -4.50 -7.92 17.67
CA ASN A 84 -5.36 -9.12 17.61
C ASN A 84 -5.41 -9.76 16.22
N LEU A 85 -4.39 -9.57 15.39
CA LEU A 85 -4.36 -10.20 14.07
C LEU A 85 -4.23 -11.73 14.22
N PRO A 86 -4.98 -12.52 13.41
CA PRO A 86 -4.83 -13.97 13.43
C PRO A 86 -3.41 -14.43 13.08
N ALA A 87 -2.88 -15.39 13.80
CA ALA A 87 -1.52 -15.92 13.60
C ALA A 87 -1.26 -16.48 12.17
N ALA A 88 -2.29 -16.89 11.45
CA ALA A 88 -2.19 -17.38 10.07
C ALA A 88 -2.27 -16.25 9.03
N MET A 89 -2.51 -15.00 9.45
CA MET A 89 -2.63 -13.88 8.53
C MET A 89 -1.26 -13.53 7.95
N LEU A 90 -1.15 -13.50 6.64
CA LEU A 90 0.05 -13.02 5.97
C LEU A 90 0.05 -11.50 5.94
N VAL A 91 1.11 -10.91 6.44
CA VAL A 91 1.31 -9.46 6.52
C VAL A 91 2.64 -9.06 5.90
N ASN A 92 2.69 -7.86 5.39
CA ASN A 92 3.91 -7.21 4.93
C ASN A 92 3.91 -5.76 5.37
N ALA A 93 5.04 -5.26 5.79
CA ALA A 93 5.25 -3.85 6.08
C ALA A 93 6.31 -3.29 5.13
N ARG A 94 6.02 -2.16 4.51
CA ARG A 94 6.86 -1.54 3.49
C ARG A 94 6.97 -0.04 3.70
N TRP A 95 8.20 0.45 3.63
CA TRP A 95 8.49 1.88 3.51
C TRP A 95 8.55 2.30 2.05
N THR A 96 7.94 3.42 1.73
CA THR A 96 8.16 4.16 0.48
C THR A 96 8.74 5.52 0.81
N ASP A 97 9.68 5.98 -0.01
CA ASP A 97 10.31 7.29 0.12
C ASP A 97 9.51 8.40 -0.57
N SER A 98 10.13 9.57 -0.71
CA SER A 98 9.50 10.75 -1.34
C SER A 98 9.29 10.62 -2.86
N LEU A 99 9.88 9.61 -3.48
CA LEU A 99 9.75 9.30 -4.91
C LEU A 99 8.83 8.10 -5.16
N ASP A 100 8.15 7.61 -4.09
CA ASP A 100 7.37 6.39 -4.07
C ASP A 100 8.19 5.10 -4.33
N ASP A 101 9.52 5.18 -4.21
CA ASP A 101 10.40 4.03 -4.28
C ASP A 101 10.40 3.24 -2.96
N GLU A 102 10.60 1.93 -3.04
CA GLU A 102 10.70 1.08 -1.86
C GLU A 102 12.00 1.35 -1.10
N ALA A 103 11.87 1.88 0.11
CA ALA A 103 12.96 2.19 1.00
C ALA A 103 13.17 1.16 2.13
N GLY A 104 12.50 0.04 2.06
CA GLY A 104 12.62 -1.07 3.00
C GLY A 104 11.30 -1.81 3.16
N SER A 105 11.37 -3.13 3.26
CA SER A 105 10.18 -3.95 3.47
C SER A 105 10.49 -5.24 4.23
N THR A 106 9.47 -5.79 4.84
CA THR A 106 9.47 -7.18 5.28
C THR A 106 8.99 -8.05 4.12
N GLN A 107 9.42 -9.31 4.08
CA GLN A 107 8.78 -10.31 3.23
C GLN A 107 7.36 -10.58 3.75
N PRO A 108 6.38 -10.95 2.91
CA PRO A 108 5.09 -11.41 3.39
C PRO A 108 5.29 -12.63 4.30
N THR A 109 4.98 -12.45 5.57
CA THR A 109 5.18 -13.46 6.61
C THR A 109 3.91 -13.67 7.41
N PRO A 110 3.65 -14.88 7.96
CA PRO A 110 2.58 -15.06 8.92
C PRO A 110 2.78 -14.18 10.15
N VAL A 111 1.70 -13.65 10.68
CA VAL A 111 1.73 -12.97 11.97
C VAL A 111 2.26 -13.94 13.02
N PRO A 112 3.25 -13.57 13.82
CA PRO A 112 3.78 -14.42 14.86
C PRO A 112 2.67 -14.81 15.85
N ALA A 113 2.65 -16.09 16.24
CA ALA A 113 1.70 -16.61 17.21
C ALA A 113 2.23 -16.49 18.66
N GLY A 114 1.35 -16.29 19.62
CA GLY A 114 1.67 -16.33 21.05
C GLY A 114 2.57 -15.17 21.50
N ARG A 115 3.66 -15.50 22.21
CA ARG A 115 4.57 -14.48 22.81
C ARG A 115 5.17 -13.50 21.81
N LEU A 116 5.43 -13.93 20.58
CA LEU A 116 6.02 -13.09 19.54
C LEU A 116 5.05 -12.05 19.00
N ALA A 117 3.74 -12.25 19.13
CA ALA A 117 2.75 -11.26 18.73
C ALA A 117 2.84 -9.98 19.58
N SER A 118 3.28 -10.09 20.84
CA SER A 118 3.46 -8.95 21.74
C SER A 118 4.79 -8.20 21.54
N GLU A 119 5.78 -8.83 20.90
CA GLU A 119 7.08 -8.22 20.67
C GLU A 119 7.08 -7.30 19.44
N GLY A 120 6.06 -7.42 18.60
CA GLY A 120 5.93 -6.63 17.36
C GLY A 120 6.98 -6.95 16.33
N ALA A 121 7.00 -6.17 15.27
CA ALA A 121 8.01 -6.25 14.22
C ALA A 121 8.75 -4.93 14.09
N LEU A 122 10.08 -4.99 13.91
CA LEU A 122 10.88 -3.83 13.51
C LEU A 122 11.00 -3.78 11.99
N VAL A 123 10.67 -2.64 11.41
CA VAL A 123 10.72 -2.41 9.96
C VAL A 123 11.71 -1.27 9.68
N PRO A 124 12.99 -1.60 9.48
CA PRO A 124 14.02 -0.60 9.24
C PRO A 124 13.91 -0.01 7.83
N VAL A 125 14.25 1.26 7.72
CA VAL A 125 14.51 1.90 6.43
C VAL A 125 15.91 1.55 5.95
N ARG A 126 16.05 1.27 4.67
CA ARG A 126 17.32 1.07 4.00
C ARG A 126 17.76 2.40 3.38
N ALA A 127 18.99 2.80 3.67
CA ALA A 127 19.59 3.94 2.98
C ALA A 127 19.61 3.70 1.46
N SER A 128 19.44 4.77 0.70
CA SER A 128 19.51 4.70 -0.76
C SER A 128 20.89 4.16 -1.18
N ARG A 129 20.89 3.13 -2.01
CA ARG A 129 22.13 2.53 -2.53
C ARG A 129 22.98 3.53 -3.33
N ALA A 130 22.32 4.51 -3.96
CA ALA A 130 23.00 5.50 -4.78
C ALA A 130 23.72 6.58 -3.94
N PHE A 131 23.20 6.88 -2.76
CA PHE A 131 23.69 8.02 -1.95
C PHE A 131 24.27 7.61 -0.59
N GLY A 132 24.14 6.35 -0.18
CA GLY A 132 24.59 5.86 1.12
C GLY A 132 23.83 6.44 2.31
N SER A 133 22.85 7.29 2.07
CA SER A 133 22.03 7.96 3.09
C SER A 133 20.55 7.99 2.65
N ASN A 134 19.66 8.34 3.58
CA ASN A 134 18.24 8.52 3.27
C ASN A 134 18.03 9.74 2.37
N LEU A 135 17.11 9.66 1.43
CA LEU A 135 16.69 10.80 0.63
C LEU A 135 15.88 11.77 1.50
N PRO A 136 16.08 13.11 1.38
CA PRO A 136 15.23 14.06 2.07
C PRO A 136 13.80 13.99 1.56
N GLY A 137 12.84 14.08 2.46
CA GLY A 137 11.43 14.10 2.09
C GLY A 137 10.56 13.24 2.98
N ARG A 138 9.37 12.95 2.51
CA ARG A 138 8.38 12.16 3.26
C ARG A 138 8.59 10.68 3.02
N TYR A 139 8.59 9.93 4.12
CA TYR A 139 8.56 8.47 4.09
C TYR A 139 7.22 7.98 4.63
N THR A 140 6.63 7.02 3.96
CA THR A 140 5.36 6.42 4.36
C THR A 140 5.56 4.92 4.60
N LEU A 141 5.23 4.47 5.80
CA LEU A 141 5.09 3.05 6.11
C LEU A 141 3.66 2.63 5.79
N THR A 142 3.52 1.52 5.10
CA THR A 142 2.25 0.81 4.89
C THR A 142 2.39 -0.61 5.40
N VAL A 143 1.44 -1.01 6.26
CA VAL A 143 1.30 -2.40 6.72
C VAL A 143 0.07 -2.98 6.06
N VAL A 144 0.24 -4.04 5.30
CA VAL A 144 -0.81 -4.63 4.47
C VAL A 144 -0.99 -6.11 4.74
N ARG A 145 -2.23 -6.57 4.64
CA ARG A 145 -2.54 -7.99 4.58
C ARG A 145 -2.34 -8.51 3.16
N TYR A 146 -1.76 -9.69 3.06
CA TYR A 146 -1.60 -10.41 1.81
C TYR A 146 -2.60 -11.56 1.71
N ALA A 147 -3.18 -11.73 0.53
CA ALA A 147 -3.92 -12.92 0.18
C ALA A 147 -3.64 -13.25 -1.29
N ARG A 148 -3.43 -14.53 -1.58
CA ARG A 148 -3.13 -15.03 -2.93
C ARG A 148 -1.93 -14.31 -3.60
N GLY A 149 -0.93 -13.95 -2.81
CA GLY A 149 0.27 -13.26 -3.30
C GLY A 149 0.12 -11.77 -3.60
N GLN A 150 -1.01 -11.15 -3.23
CA GLN A 150 -1.29 -9.74 -3.46
C GLN A 150 -1.69 -9.00 -2.17
N PRO A 151 -1.36 -7.70 -2.04
CA PRO A 151 -1.87 -6.88 -0.95
C PRO A 151 -3.37 -6.66 -1.14
N VAL A 152 -4.16 -6.97 -0.11
CA VAL A 152 -5.63 -6.92 -0.20
C VAL A 152 -6.27 -5.97 0.80
N GLU A 153 -5.56 -5.58 1.85
CA GLU A 153 -6.10 -4.71 2.89
C GLU A 153 -5.00 -3.91 3.59
N LEU A 154 -5.23 -2.62 3.80
CA LEU A 154 -4.36 -1.76 4.60
C LEU A 154 -4.70 -1.92 6.08
N LEU A 155 -3.73 -2.36 6.88
CA LEU A 155 -3.88 -2.60 8.32
C LEU A 155 -3.41 -1.42 9.16
N ALA A 156 -2.31 -0.76 8.77
CA ALA A 156 -1.76 0.41 9.44
C ALA A 156 -0.93 1.26 8.49
N THR A 157 -0.72 2.52 8.85
CA THR A 157 0.18 3.44 8.17
C THR A 157 0.86 4.37 9.17
N ALA A 158 2.09 4.77 8.87
CA ALA A 158 2.80 5.84 9.58
C ALA A 158 3.57 6.72 8.59
N ARG A 159 3.85 7.96 8.99
CA ARG A 159 4.59 8.92 8.17
C ARG A 159 5.66 9.60 8.98
N VAL A 160 6.82 9.76 8.37
CA VAL A 160 7.93 10.54 8.93
C VAL A 160 8.53 11.44 7.85
N THR A 161 9.35 12.38 8.26
CA THR A 161 10.05 13.29 7.35
C THR A 161 11.55 13.17 7.60
N VAL A 162 12.30 12.93 6.52
CA VAL A 162 13.75 13.07 6.54
C VAL A 162 14.10 14.51 6.16
N LEU A 163 14.82 15.17 7.03
CA LEU A 163 15.19 16.58 6.87
C LEU A 163 16.31 16.70 5.83
N ARG A 164 16.34 17.83 5.13
CA ARG A 164 17.54 18.25 4.40
C ARG A 164 18.58 18.71 5.41
N ASP A 165 19.84 18.38 5.14
CA ASP A 165 20.91 18.99 5.89
C ASP A 165 20.90 20.51 5.63
N PRO A 166 21.21 21.36 6.62
CA PRO A 166 21.26 22.80 6.48
C PRO A 166 22.25 23.27 5.44
#